data_3fa5806bddf5fd37c1202129fab303fb
#
_entry.id   3fa5806bddf5fd37c1202129fab303fb
#
_cell.length_a   1.000
_cell.length_b   1.000
_cell.length_c   1.000
_cell.angle_alpha   90.00
_cell.angle_beta   90.00
_cell.angle_gamma   90.00
#
_symmetry.space_group_name_H-M   'P 1'
#
loop_
_entity.id
_entity.type
_entity.pdbx_description
1 polymer ?
#
loop_
_entity_poly.entity_id
_entity_poly.type
_entity_poly.pdbx_seq_one_letter_code
_entity_poly.pdbx_strand_id
1 'polypeptide(L)'
;MDKKIIRNFSIIAHIDHGKSTLADRILELTGTVKKHEMQEQLLDSMYLERERGITIKLNSVQLKYRAQDQQEYIFNLIDTPGHVDFTYEVSRSLAACEGAILVVDATQGIEAQTLANVYLAIDNNLTIIPVINKIDLPSADPERVNKEIENLIGIPTTNAPLISAKTGLNIEQVLETIVKEIPAPLDADDNNPLQALIFDSHYDKYRGVMVLICVKQGTVRVGEKIKLMNTRAIYEVMELGIKTPKEIKKDQLVSGEVGWLSARIKMVSDVRVGDTITSVAKPAQHPLPGYKKMNPMVFCGLYPIDSARYKDLKEALEKIQLSDASLVYELETSQTLGFGFRCGFLGLLHMDVIQERLEREYNLELIATAPSVIYRVYLTNKEMISIDNPSKLPAVQKISRIEEPFVKTTIMTPEKYIGALMELCQNKRGTYVNLEYIDDTRRILTYEMPLNEIVFDFFDRLKSISKGYASLDYDFIGYRPNKLVKMDILLNNEIIDALSIVVHCDFAYGRGKALCAKLKEIIPHQNFEVPIQASINHKVIARENIKAMRKNVLAKCYGGDITRKKKLLEKQKEGKKRMKAIGSVEVPQEAFVAVLKLDD
;
A
#
# COMPACT_ATOMS: atom_id res chain seq x y z
N MET A 1 -26.27 23.98 -15.63
CA MET A 1 -25.10 24.57 -14.96
C MET A 1 -24.08 24.97 -15.99
N ASP A 2 -23.45 26.13 -15.90
CA ASP A 2 -22.39 26.50 -16.86
C ASP A 2 -21.12 25.69 -16.54
N LYS A 3 -20.68 24.83 -17.46
CA LYS A 3 -19.53 23.96 -17.28
C LYS A 3 -18.20 24.71 -17.28
N LYS A 4 -18.17 25.91 -17.85
CA LYS A 4 -16.98 26.75 -17.89
C LYS A 4 -16.44 27.14 -16.52
N ILE A 5 -17.31 27.09 -15.50
CA ILE A 5 -16.94 27.41 -14.11
C ILE A 5 -16.47 26.20 -13.31
N ILE A 6 -16.49 24.98 -13.86
CA ILE A 6 -16.08 23.77 -13.15
C ILE A 6 -14.58 23.53 -13.36
N ARG A 7 -13.87 23.15 -12.29
CA ARG A 7 -12.48 22.72 -12.29
C ARG A 7 -12.34 21.46 -11.46
N ASN A 8 -12.02 20.34 -12.13
CA ASN A 8 -11.75 19.06 -11.47
C ASN A 8 -10.25 18.85 -11.46
N PHE A 9 -9.66 18.79 -10.30
CA PHE A 9 -8.22 18.66 -10.15
C PHE A 9 -7.81 17.84 -8.92
N SER A 10 -6.61 17.29 -9.01
CA SER A 10 -5.96 16.56 -7.94
C SER A 10 -4.70 17.27 -7.49
N ILE A 11 -4.24 16.97 -6.27
CA ILE A 11 -2.93 17.41 -5.77
C ILE A 11 -2.01 16.19 -5.73
N ILE A 12 -0.93 16.24 -6.48
CA ILE A 12 0.13 15.24 -6.51
C ILE A 12 1.40 15.81 -5.85
N ALA A 13 2.02 15.03 -5.00
CA ALA A 13 3.22 15.42 -4.27
C ALA A 13 3.98 14.21 -3.79
N HIS A 14 5.25 14.39 -3.47
CA HIS A 14 5.98 13.44 -2.64
C HIS A 14 5.52 13.52 -1.18
N ILE A 15 5.83 12.50 -0.39
CA ILE A 15 5.58 12.48 1.05
C ILE A 15 6.30 13.70 1.69
N ASP A 16 5.65 14.36 2.64
CA ASP A 16 6.16 15.54 3.37
C ASP A 16 6.39 16.81 2.52
N HIS A 17 6.03 16.85 1.23
CA HIS A 17 6.11 18.09 0.44
C HIS A 17 5.01 19.11 0.76
N GLY A 18 4.05 18.74 1.64
CA GLY A 18 3.02 19.64 2.14
C GLY A 18 1.69 19.59 1.38
N LYS A 19 1.36 18.46 0.78
CA LYS A 19 0.11 18.20 0.07
C LYS A 19 -1.12 18.47 0.93
N SER A 20 -1.25 17.77 2.07
CA SER A 20 -2.40 17.90 2.98
C SER A 20 -2.49 19.31 3.60
N THR A 21 -1.33 19.93 3.87
CA THR A 21 -1.29 21.32 4.36
C THR A 21 -1.79 22.30 3.30
N LEU A 22 -1.46 22.12 2.02
CA LEU A 22 -1.98 22.94 0.93
C LEU A 22 -3.50 22.74 0.77
N ALA A 23 -3.97 21.49 0.83
CA ALA A 23 -5.40 21.19 0.77
C ALA A 23 -6.17 21.89 1.91
N ASP A 24 -5.65 21.86 3.13
CA ASP A 24 -6.24 22.59 4.28
C ASP A 24 -6.31 24.09 4.02
N ARG A 25 -5.26 24.71 3.46
CA ARG A 25 -5.28 26.14 3.11
C ARG A 25 -6.28 26.49 2.02
N ILE A 26 -6.44 25.62 1.03
CA ILE A 26 -7.48 25.78 0.00
C ILE A 26 -8.87 25.75 0.63
N LEU A 27 -9.13 24.81 1.56
CA LEU A 27 -10.39 24.73 2.30
C LEU A 27 -10.67 26.00 3.14
N GLU A 28 -9.64 26.52 3.79
CA GLU A 28 -9.72 27.73 4.61
C GLU A 28 -10.04 28.97 3.75
N LEU A 29 -9.29 29.20 2.66
CA LEU A 29 -9.43 30.38 1.80
C LEU A 29 -10.76 30.40 1.04
N THR A 30 -11.26 29.24 0.62
CA THR A 30 -12.57 29.11 -0.03
C THR A 30 -13.73 29.28 0.94
N GLY A 31 -13.47 29.41 2.24
CA GLY A 31 -14.49 29.54 3.28
C GLY A 31 -15.41 28.32 3.41
N THR A 32 -14.99 27.19 2.84
CA THR A 32 -15.76 25.93 2.87
C THR A 32 -15.87 25.38 4.28
N VAL A 33 -14.83 25.62 5.09
CA VAL A 33 -14.76 25.27 6.51
C VAL A 33 -14.55 26.55 7.33
N LYS A 34 -15.31 26.70 8.41
CA LYS A 34 -15.14 27.85 9.30
C LYS A 34 -13.82 27.72 10.07
N LYS A 35 -13.12 28.83 10.31
CA LYS A 35 -11.81 28.85 11.00
C LYS A 35 -11.78 28.07 12.33
N HIS A 36 -12.88 28.07 13.09
CA HIS A 36 -12.96 27.35 14.36
C HIS A 36 -13.26 25.84 14.22
N GLU A 37 -13.65 25.37 13.03
CA GLU A 37 -13.88 23.97 12.71
C GLU A 37 -12.66 23.35 11.98
N MET A 38 -11.67 24.19 11.60
CA MET A 38 -10.43 23.71 10.95
C MET A 38 -9.61 22.86 11.92
N GLN A 39 -9.21 21.70 11.43
CA GLN A 39 -8.26 20.79 12.06
C GLN A 39 -7.14 20.52 11.07
N GLU A 40 -5.97 20.20 11.56
CA GLU A 40 -4.87 19.79 10.69
C GLU A 40 -5.23 18.49 9.95
N GLN A 41 -4.91 18.43 8.66
CA GLN A 41 -5.19 17.28 7.78
C GLN A 41 -6.68 16.92 7.76
N LEU A 42 -7.54 17.92 7.50
CA LEU A 42 -8.99 17.76 7.56
C LEU A 42 -9.52 16.72 6.54
N LEU A 43 -8.90 16.61 5.38
CA LEU A 43 -9.26 15.63 4.35
C LEU A 43 -8.80 14.22 4.70
N ASP A 44 -7.78 14.06 5.51
CA ASP A 44 -7.30 12.77 6.00
C ASP A 44 -8.28 12.23 7.04
N SER A 45 -9.28 11.49 6.57
CA SER A 45 -10.44 11.07 7.38
C SER A 45 -10.15 9.89 8.31
N MET A 46 -9.10 9.12 8.00
CA MET A 46 -8.71 7.94 8.78
C MET A 46 -7.75 8.35 9.91
N TYR A 47 -7.90 7.71 11.06
CA TYR A 47 -6.96 7.91 12.18
C TYR A 47 -5.52 7.56 11.80
N LEU A 48 -5.35 6.49 11.00
CA LEU A 48 -4.07 6.03 10.48
C LEU A 48 -3.36 7.06 9.59
N GLU A 49 -4.11 7.78 8.76
CA GLU A 49 -3.56 8.84 7.91
C GLU A 49 -2.91 9.94 8.75
N ARG A 50 -3.61 10.38 9.78
CA ARG A 50 -3.13 11.44 10.70
C ARG A 50 -1.96 10.98 11.56
N GLU A 51 -1.99 9.74 12.05
CA GLU A 51 -0.92 9.15 12.86
C GLU A 51 0.38 8.99 12.06
N ARG A 52 0.27 8.53 10.82
CA ARG A 52 1.42 8.30 9.94
C ARG A 52 1.82 9.52 9.11
N GLY A 53 1.01 10.58 9.11
CA GLY A 53 1.25 11.80 8.32
C GLY A 53 1.17 11.59 6.80
N ILE A 54 0.48 10.54 6.34
CA ILE A 54 0.34 10.19 4.93
C ILE A 54 -1.13 10.01 4.55
N THR A 55 -1.53 10.51 3.39
CA THR A 55 -2.83 10.20 2.81
C THR A 55 -2.80 8.76 2.28
N ILE A 56 -3.74 7.94 2.71
CA ILE A 56 -3.88 6.54 2.32
C ILE A 56 -5.05 6.40 1.35
N LYS A 57 -6.19 7.00 1.67
CA LYS A 57 -7.41 6.90 0.89
C LYS A 57 -7.70 8.20 0.16
N LEU A 58 -8.12 8.07 -1.09
CA LEU A 58 -8.57 9.22 -1.84
C LEU A 58 -9.79 9.86 -1.16
N ASN A 59 -9.85 11.19 -1.17
CA ASN A 59 -10.99 11.97 -0.69
C ASN A 59 -11.35 13.03 -1.73
N SER A 60 -12.65 13.28 -1.93
CA SER A 60 -13.10 14.31 -2.85
C SER A 60 -13.91 15.36 -2.12
N VAL A 61 -13.69 16.62 -2.43
CA VAL A 61 -14.44 17.74 -1.84
C VAL A 61 -14.78 18.77 -2.91
N GLN A 62 -16.02 19.24 -2.90
CA GLN A 62 -16.46 20.34 -3.76
C GLN A 62 -16.35 21.66 -2.98
N LEU A 63 -15.72 22.65 -3.61
CA LEU A 63 -15.46 23.98 -3.07
C LEU A 63 -16.04 25.02 -3.99
N LYS A 64 -16.33 26.21 -3.45
CA LYS A 64 -16.71 27.40 -4.22
C LYS A 64 -15.63 28.45 -4.06
N TYR A 65 -15.12 28.96 -5.15
CA TYR A 65 -14.10 29.99 -5.16
C TYR A 65 -14.55 31.19 -6.01
N ARG A 66 -14.51 32.37 -5.41
CA ARG A 66 -14.77 33.62 -6.12
C ARG A 66 -13.45 34.20 -6.59
N ALA A 67 -13.19 34.09 -7.89
CA ALA A 67 -11.94 34.51 -8.51
C ALA A 67 -11.85 36.05 -8.68
N GLN A 68 -10.68 36.52 -9.08
CA GLN A 68 -10.43 37.96 -9.31
C GLN A 68 -11.28 38.52 -10.44
N ASP A 69 -11.74 37.71 -11.39
CA ASP A 69 -12.71 38.08 -12.44
C ASP A 69 -14.16 38.24 -11.91
N GLN A 70 -14.37 38.14 -10.60
CA GLN A 70 -15.64 38.19 -9.89
C GLN A 70 -16.61 37.04 -10.20
N GLN A 71 -16.18 36.01 -10.93
CA GLN A 71 -16.97 34.82 -11.19
C GLN A 71 -16.82 33.80 -10.06
N GLU A 72 -17.90 33.10 -9.69
CA GLU A 72 -17.86 32.00 -8.74
C GLU A 72 -17.56 30.69 -9.48
N TYR A 73 -16.42 30.07 -9.19
CA TYR A 73 -15.99 28.79 -9.73
C TYR A 73 -16.32 27.65 -8.79
N ILE A 74 -16.56 26.47 -9.34
CA ILE A 74 -16.76 25.22 -8.62
C ILE A 74 -15.51 24.39 -8.77
N PHE A 75 -14.82 24.15 -7.68
CA PHE A 75 -13.64 23.32 -7.61
C PHE A 75 -14.01 21.95 -7.03
N ASN A 76 -13.75 20.90 -7.76
CA ASN A 76 -13.78 19.54 -7.27
C ASN A 76 -12.34 19.09 -7.02
N LEU A 77 -11.91 19.23 -5.79
CA LEU A 77 -10.60 18.76 -5.35
C LEU A 77 -10.68 17.27 -5.02
N ILE A 78 -9.85 16.46 -5.69
CA ILE A 78 -9.69 15.04 -5.41
C ILE A 78 -8.31 14.84 -4.81
N ASP A 79 -8.26 14.63 -3.49
CA ASP A 79 -7.00 14.42 -2.76
C ASP A 79 -6.50 12.98 -2.97
N THR A 80 -5.20 12.83 -3.24
CA THR A 80 -4.58 11.54 -3.63
C THR A 80 -3.49 11.15 -2.67
N PRO A 81 -3.25 9.83 -2.45
CA PRO A 81 -2.04 9.37 -1.78
C PRO A 81 -0.77 9.81 -2.50
N GLY A 82 0.33 9.95 -1.75
CA GLY A 82 1.64 10.30 -2.33
C GLY A 82 2.60 9.12 -2.47
N HIS A 83 2.31 7.95 -1.88
CA HIS A 83 3.21 6.81 -1.80
C HIS A 83 3.06 5.84 -2.98
N VAL A 84 4.17 5.21 -3.41
CA VAL A 84 4.19 4.27 -4.54
C VAL A 84 3.22 3.08 -4.37
N ASP A 85 3.05 2.57 -3.17
CA ASP A 85 2.14 1.46 -2.89
C ASP A 85 0.66 1.80 -3.15
N PHE A 86 0.33 3.10 -3.27
CA PHE A 86 -1.02 3.61 -3.57
C PHE A 86 -1.15 4.19 -4.98
N THR A 87 -0.25 3.82 -5.89
CA THR A 87 -0.27 4.29 -7.29
C THR A 87 -1.61 4.01 -7.99
N TYR A 88 -2.31 2.94 -7.59
CA TYR A 88 -3.63 2.61 -8.10
C TYR A 88 -4.68 3.66 -7.71
N GLU A 89 -4.67 4.14 -6.46
CA GLU A 89 -5.53 5.22 -5.97
C GLU A 89 -5.24 6.52 -6.71
N VAL A 90 -3.96 6.83 -6.93
CA VAL A 90 -3.54 8.00 -7.71
C VAL A 90 -4.09 7.93 -9.13
N SER A 91 -3.88 6.83 -9.83
CA SER A 91 -4.37 6.64 -11.20
C SER A 91 -5.89 6.82 -11.32
N ARG A 92 -6.65 6.32 -10.34
CA ARG A 92 -8.12 6.48 -10.30
C ARG A 92 -8.55 7.93 -10.12
N SER A 93 -7.90 8.64 -9.24
CA SER A 93 -8.18 10.05 -8.96
C SER A 93 -7.90 10.91 -10.18
N LEU A 94 -6.76 10.69 -10.81
CA LEU A 94 -6.34 11.45 -11.99
C LEU A 94 -7.30 11.28 -13.17
N ALA A 95 -7.84 10.08 -13.41
CA ALA A 95 -8.81 9.85 -14.48
C ALA A 95 -10.16 10.59 -14.28
N ALA A 96 -10.46 11.02 -13.05
CA ALA A 96 -11.64 11.84 -12.76
C ALA A 96 -11.39 13.35 -12.92
N CYS A 97 -10.14 13.78 -13.16
CA CYS A 97 -9.70 15.16 -13.23
C CYS A 97 -9.42 15.64 -14.65
N GLU A 98 -9.33 16.95 -14.82
CA GLU A 98 -8.83 17.64 -16.00
C GLU A 98 -7.46 18.30 -15.73
N GLY A 99 -7.05 18.43 -14.47
CA GLY A 99 -5.74 18.98 -14.11
C GLY A 99 -5.16 18.39 -12.82
N ALA A 100 -3.86 18.60 -12.60
CA ALA A 100 -3.15 18.20 -11.42
C ALA A 100 -2.23 19.33 -10.93
N ILE A 101 -2.22 19.57 -9.62
CA ILE A 101 -1.29 20.48 -8.97
C ILE A 101 -0.10 19.64 -8.49
N LEU A 102 1.08 19.93 -9.00
CA LEU A 102 2.33 19.29 -8.63
C LEU A 102 3.00 20.10 -7.53
N VAL A 103 2.95 19.64 -6.28
CA VAL A 103 3.59 20.32 -5.15
C VAL A 103 5.00 19.79 -4.97
N VAL A 104 5.98 20.70 -5.04
CA VAL A 104 7.41 20.38 -4.86
C VAL A 104 7.98 21.20 -3.71
N ASP A 105 8.71 20.57 -2.81
CA ASP A 105 9.41 21.22 -1.70
C ASP A 105 10.61 22.03 -2.23
N ALA A 106 10.68 23.33 -1.91
CA ALA A 106 11.76 24.21 -2.32
C ALA A 106 13.14 23.79 -1.76
N THR A 107 13.19 22.95 -0.74
CA THR A 107 14.44 22.47 -0.13
C THR A 107 14.89 21.13 -0.70
N GLN A 108 13.96 20.22 -0.96
CA GLN A 108 14.25 18.85 -1.41
C GLN A 108 14.24 18.73 -2.95
N GLY A 109 13.34 19.47 -3.64
CA GLY A 109 13.18 19.40 -5.07
C GLY A 109 12.40 18.15 -5.52
N ILE A 110 12.67 17.65 -6.73
CA ILE A 110 11.98 16.49 -7.30
C ILE A 110 12.52 15.20 -6.66
N GLU A 111 11.60 14.31 -6.32
CA GLU A 111 11.85 12.98 -5.79
C GLU A 111 11.32 11.88 -6.74
N ALA A 112 11.75 10.61 -6.57
CA ALA A 112 11.39 9.52 -7.48
C ALA A 112 9.87 9.35 -7.63
N GLN A 113 9.14 9.40 -6.52
CA GLN A 113 7.68 9.29 -6.52
C GLN A 113 6.99 10.49 -7.21
N THR A 114 7.61 11.66 -7.18
CA THR A 114 7.13 12.84 -7.90
C THR A 114 7.07 12.56 -9.40
N LEU A 115 8.14 12.00 -9.95
CA LEU A 115 8.21 11.65 -11.38
C LEU A 115 7.18 10.59 -11.75
N ALA A 116 7.04 9.54 -10.96
CA ALA A 116 6.04 8.50 -11.20
C ALA A 116 4.61 9.07 -11.26
N ASN A 117 4.25 9.93 -10.30
CA ASN A 117 2.94 10.57 -10.28
C ASN A 117 2.72 11.55 -11.45
N VAL A 118 3.77 12.26 -11.86
CA VAL A 118 3.72 13.15 -13.04
C VAL A 118 3.49 12.35 -14.32
N TYR A 119 4.17 11.23 -14.52
CA TYR A 119 3.93 10.37 -15.68
C TYR A 119 2.51 9.83 -15.72
N LEU A 120 1.94 9.44 -14.56
CA LEU A 120 0.53 9.05 -14.50
C LEU A 120 -0.42 10.20 -14.87
N ALA A 121 -0.10 11.45 -14.50
CA ALA A 121 -0.90 12.61 -14.89
C ALA A 121 -0.79 12.88 -16.39
N ILE A 122 0.40 12.75 -16.99
CA ILE A 122 0.64 12.86 -18.43
C ILE A 122 -0.13 11.78 -19.21
N ASP A 123 -0.07 10.52 -18.74
CA ASP A 123 -0.80 9.40 -19.36
C ASP A 123 -2.32 9.60 -19.37
N ASN A 124 -2.84 10.37 -18.40
CA ASN A 124 -4.25 10.77 -18.34
C ASN A 124 -4.53 12.11 -19.07
N ASN A 125 -3.58 12.67 -19.80
CA ASN A 125 -3.68 13.95 -20.54
C ASN A 125 -4.09 15.13 -19.63
N LEU A 126 -3.63 15.19 -18.40
CA LEU A 126 -3.94 16.28 -17.47
C LEU A 126 -3.05 17.50 -17.69
N THR A 127 -3.63 18.69 -17.48
CA THR A 127 -2.83 19.91 -17.33
C THR A 127 -2.15 19.90 -15.97
N ILE A 128 -0.81 19.99 -15.94
CA ILE A 128 -0.02 19.94 -14.70
C ILE A 128 0.46 21.33 -14.36
N ILE A 129 0.12 21.80 -13.15
CA ILE A 129 0.54 23.10 -12.60
C ILE A 129 1.61 22.85 -11.54
N PRO A 130 2.88 23.21 -11.76
CA PRO A 130 3.90 23.14 -10.73
C PRO A 130 3.68 24.23 -9.68
N VAL A 131 3.81 23.85 -8.40
CA VAL A 131 3.72 24.76 -7.24
C VAL A 131 4.90 24.46 -6.31
N ILE A 132 5.71 25.47 -6.03
CA ILE A 132 6.89 25.35 -5.18
C ILE A 132 6.54 25.76 -3.76
N ASN A 133 6.57 24.80 -2.85
CA ASN A 133 6.17 24.97 -1.45
C ASN A 133 7.37 25.10 -0.51
N LYS A 134 7.12 25.54 0.70
CA LYS A 134 8.07 25.71 1.80
C LYS A 134 9.14 26.80 1.56
N ILE A 135 8.79 27.84 0.82
CA ILE A 135 9.71 28.97 0.58
C ILE A 135 10.05 29.77 1.85
N ASP A 136 9.34 29.52 2.97
CA ASP A 136 9.59 30.09 4.27
C ASP A 136 10.83 29.49 4.98
N LEU A 137 11.35 28.36 4.49
CA LEU A 137 12.50 27.71 5.08
C LEU A 137 13.81 28.39 4.66
N PRO A 138 14.81 28.54 5.57
CA PRO A 138 16.10 29.18 5.24
C PRO A 138 16.91 28.43 4.16
N SER A 139 16.67 27.13 3.98
CA SER A 139 17.32 26.28 2.97
C SER A 139 16.56 26.20 1.67
N ALA A 140 15.48 26.96 1.49
CA ALA A 140 14.68 26.96 0.27
C ALA A 140 15.47 27.55 -0.91
N ASP A 141 15.47 26.85 -2.04
CA ASP A 141 16.08 27.30 -3.31
C ASP A 141 15.08 27.10 -4.46
N PRO A 142 14.11 28.02 -4.63
CA PRO A 142 13.09 27.89 -5.67
C PRO A 142 13.67 27.94 -7.09
N GLU A 143 14.78 28.67 -7.32
CA GLU A 143 15.40 28.77 -8.66
C GLU A 143 16.00 27.44 -9.10
N ARG A 144 16.67 26.73 -8.20
CA ARG A 144 17.17 25.38 -8.44
C ARG A 144 16.01 24.42 -8.77
N VAL A 145 14.96 24.44 -7.95
CA VAL A 145 13.82 23.53 -8.12
C VAL A 145 13.06 23.82 -9.41
N ASN A 146 12.92 25.08 -9.83
CA ASN A 146 12.35 25.43 -11.12
C ASN A 146 13.13 24.79 -12.27
N LYS A 147 14.46 24.92 -12.27
CA LYS A 147 15.33 24.29 -13.30
C LYS A 147 15.23 22.77 -13.29
N GLU A 148 15.11 22.15 -12.12
CA GLU A 148 14.91 20.70 -12.01
C GLU A 148 13.58 20.26 -12.68
N ILE A 149 12.46 20.97 -12.42
CA ILE A 149 11.17 20.69 -13.03
C ILE A 149 11.25 20.82 -14.55
N GLU A 150 11.84 21.89 -15.04
CA GLU A 150 12.00 22.11 -16.48
C GLU A 150 12.88 21.05 -17.15
N ASN A 151 14.01 20.67 -16.53
CA ASN A 151 14.95 19.72 -17.09
C ASN A 151 14.46 18.26 -17.03
N LEU A 152 13.84 17.85 -15.92
CA LEU A 152 13.45 16.44 -15.71
C LEU A 152 12.04 16.13 -16.24
N ILE A 153 11.14 17.10 -16.17
CA ILE A 153 9.73 16.89 -16.51
C ILE A 153 9.39 17.58 -17.84
N GLY A 154 10.07 18.67 -18.17
CA GLY A 154 9.80 19.45 -19.39
C GLY A 154 8.61 20.41 -19.25
N ILE A 155 8.15 20.70 -18.05
CA ILE A 155 7.05 21.63 -17.79
C ILE A 155 7.62 23.02 -17.50
N PRO A 156 7.17 24.10 -18.19
CA PRO A 156 7.64 25.45 -17.93
C PRO A 156 7.22 25.91 -16.53
N THR A 157 8.15 26.53 -15.81
CA THR A 157 7.94 27.00 -14.43
C THR A 157 7.90 28.52 -14.30
N THR A 158 7.92 29.26 -15.41
CA THR A 158 7.97 30.73 -15.41
C THR A 158 6.89 31.40 -14.56
N ASN A 159 5.71 30.78 -14.47
CA ASN A 159 4.56 31.27 -13.70
C ASN A 159 4.24 30.37 -12.49
N ALA A 160 5.13 29.48 -12.12
CA ALA A 160 4.87 28.55 -10.99
C ALA A 160 4.69 29.34 -9.69
N PRO A 161 3.55 29.18 -8.96
CA PRO A 161 3.36 29.82 -7.67
C PRO A 161 4.42 29.39 -6.66
N LEU A 162 5.08 30.36 -6.03
CA LEU A 162 6.01 30.18 -4.93
C LEU A 162 5.25 30.38 -3.61
N ILE A 163 5.05 29.32 -2.84
CA ILE A 163 4.15 29.35 -1.68
C ILE A 163 4.78 28.87 -0.37
N SER A 164 4.15 29.22 0.71
CA SER A 164 4.28 28.50 1.98
C SER A 164 2.89 28.05 2.45
N ALA A 165 2.58 26.79 2.30
CA ALA A 165 1.33 26.22 2.79
C ALA A 165 1.23 26.34 4.32
N LYS A 166 2.34 26.28 5.04
CA LYS A 166 2.39 26.43 6.51
C LYS A 166 1.97 27.82 6.95
N THR A 167 2.48 28.87 6.31
CA THR A 167 2.18 30.28 6.68
C THR A 167 0.97 30.87 5.96
N GLY A 168 0.48 30.19 4.90
CA GLY A 168 -0.59 30.68 4.03
C GLY A 168 -0.13 31.67 2.96
N LEU A 169 1.18 31.85 2.79
CA LEU A 169 1.74 32.80 1.83
C LEU A 169 1.45 32.37 0.37
N ASN A 170 0.93 33.30 -0.44
CA ASN A 170 0.68 33.15 -1.87
C ASN A 170 -0.29 32.01 -2.29
N ILE A 171 -1.11 31.49 -1.38
CA ILE A 171 -2.07 30.41 -1.72
C ILE A 171 -3.14 30.88 -2.71
N GLU A 172 -3.55 32.16 -2.63
CA GLU A 172 -4.51 32.75 -3.59
C GLU A 172 -3.99 32.67 -5.04
N GLN A 173 -2.68 32.82 -5.26
CA GLN A 173 -2.08 32.66 -6.59
C GLN A 173 -2.29 31.25 -7.15
N VAL A 174 -2.25 30.22 -6.29
CA VAL A 174 -2.53 28.85 -6.72
C VAL A 174 -3.98 28.74 -7.22
N LEU A 175 -4.95 29.31 -6.48
CA LEU A 175 -6.36 29.27 -6.86
C LEU A 175 -6.63 30.00 -8.18
N GLU A 176 -6.00 31.17 -8.37
CA GLU A 176 -6.10 31.92 -9.64
C GLU A 176 -5.43 31.15 -10.82
N THR A 177 -4.32 30.48 -10.56
CA THR A 177 -3.66 29.65 -11.58
C THR A 177 -4.53 28.45 -11.96
N ILE A 178 -5.22 27.82 -11.01
CA ILE A 178 -6.22 26.75 -11.27
C ILE A 178 -7.33 27.26 -12.19
N VAL A 179 -7.89 28.43 -11.91
CA VAL A 179 -8.95 29.05 -12.74
C VAL A 179 -8.45 29.27 -14.17
N LYS A 180 -7.23 29.76 -14.33
CA LYS A 180 -6.64 30.18 -15.61
C LYS A 180 -6.17 28.99 -16.45
N GLU A 181 -5.54 28.00 -15.87
CA GLU A 181 -4.78 26.97 -16.59
C GLU A 181 -5.51 25.63 -16.67
N ILE A 182 -6.26 25.21 -15.64
CA ILE A 182 -7.00 23.94 -15.70
C ILE A 182 -8.22 24.11 -16.61
N PRO A 183 -8.37 23.29 -17.65
CA PRO A 183 -9.52 23.36 -18.55
C PRO A 183 -10.81 22.95 -17.83
N ALA A 184 -11.92 23.54 -18.27
CA ALA A 184 -13.24 23.06 -17.87
C ALA A 184 -13.56 21.74 -18.60
N PRO A 185 -14.48 20.89 -18.08
CA PRO A 185 -14.93 19.66 -18.73
C PRO A 185 -15.84 19.97 -19.94
N LEU A 186 -15.27 20.54 -21.00
CA LEU A 186 -16.01 21.10 -22.13
C LEU A 186 -16.69 20.05 -23.02
N ASP A 187 -16.11 18.85 -23.11
CA ASP A 187 -16.65 17.73 -23.89
C ASP A 187 -17.89 17.08 -23.25
N ALA A 188 -18.22 17.49 -22.04
CA ALA A 188 -19.37 16.97 -21.30
C ALA A 188 -20.69 17.55 -21.86
N ASP A 189 -21.69 16.71 -22.18
CA ASP A 189 -23.02 17.10 -22.63
C ASP A 189 -24.12 16.43 -21.81
N ASP A 190 -25.03 17.25 -21.25
CA ASP A 190 -26.12 16.78 -20.39
C ASP A 190 -27.19 16.01 -21.17
N ASN A 191 -27.27 16.18 -22.50
CA ASN A 191 -28.23 15.52 -23.37
C ASN A 191 -27.77 14.15 -23.89
N ASN A 192 -26.50 13.83 -23.73
CA ASN A 192 -25.96 12.55 -24.12
C ASN A 192 -26.43 11.43 -23.18
N PRO A 193 -26.35 10.14 -23.58
CA PRO A 193 -26.55 9.02 -22.68
C PRO A 193 -25.64 9.14 -21.46
N LEU A 194 -26.16 8.81 -20.29
CA LEU A 194 -25.39 8.86 -19.04
C LEU A 194 -24.15 7.97 -19.13
N GLN A 195 -23.01 8.56 -18.85
CA GLN A 195 -21.75 7.88 -18.60
C GLN A 195 -21.09 8.52 -17.37
N ALA A 196 -21.17 7.83 -16.24
CA ALA A 196 -20.51 8.24 -15.00
C ALA A 196 -19.46 7.22 -14.60
N LEU A 197 -18.25 7.68 -14.34
CA LEU A 197 -17.11 6.85 -13.93
C LEU A 197 -17.15 6.66 -12.43
N ILE A 198 -17.12 5.41 -11.96
CA ILE A 198 -16.93 5.10 -10.54
C ILE A 198 -15.43 5.18 -10.26
N PHE A 199 -14.99 6.17 -9.47
CA PHE A 199 -13.58 6.31 -9.13
C PHE A 199 -13.25 5.87 -7.70
N ASP A 200 -14.25 5.75 -6.80
CA ASP A 200 -14.11 5.15 -5.47
C ASP A 200 -15.44 4.57 -4.97
N SER A 201 -15.37 3.73 -3.92
CA SER A 201 -16.54 3.23 -3.24
C SER A 201 -16.24 2.91 -1.77
N HIS A 202 -17.25 2.93 -0.93
CA HIS A 202 -17.15 2.53 0.47
C HIS A 202 -18.47 1.97 0.98
N TYR A 203 -18.39 1.26 2.10
CA TYR A 203 -19.58 0.69 2.75
C TYR A 203 -20.05 1.60 3.89
N ASP A 204 -21.27 2.07 3.81
CA ASP A 204 -21.97 2.77 4.89
C ASP A 204 -22.92 1.80 5.62
N LYS A 205 -22.89 1.79 6.95
CA LYS A 205 -23.68 0.85 7.76
C LYS A 205 -25.21 1.00 7.56
N TYR A 206 -25.67 2.18 7.16
CA TYR A 206 -27.09 2.53 7.01
C TYR A 206 -27.55 2.54 5.55
N ARG A 207 -26.69 3.01 4.63
CA ARG A 207 -27.01 3.20 3.21
C ARG A 207 -26.49 2.09 2.30
N GLY A 208 -25.68 1.18 2.84
CA GLY A 208 -25.03 0.12 2.07
C GLY A 208 -23.83 0.64 1.27
N VAL A 209 -23.68 0.14 0.05
CA VAL A 209 -22.58 0.56 -0.82
C VAL A 209 -22.83 1.96 -1.35
N MET A 210 -21.90 2.86 -1.06
CA MET A 210 -21.81 4.22 -1.58
C MET A 210 -20.73 4.26 -2.65
N VAL A 211 -21.02 4.88 -3.79
CA VAL A 211 -20.05 5.06 -4.86
C VAL A 211 -19.76 6.54 -5.10
N LEU A 212 -18.49 6.88 -5.30
CA LEU A 212 -18.08 8.20 -5.76
C LEU A 212 -17.98 8.17 -7.28
N ILE A 213 -18.64 9.13 -7.91
CA ILE A 213 -18.79 9.19 -9.37
C ILE A 213 -18.35 10.54 -9.94
N CYS A 214 -17.73 10.49 -11.10
CA CYS A 214 -17.54 11.63 -11.97
C CYS A 214 -18.45 11.47 -13.20
N VAL A 215 -19.41 12.37 -13.38
CA VAL A 215 -20.33 12.33 -14.51
C VAL A 215 -19.63 12.93 -15.73
N LYS A 216 -19.18 12.08 -16.65
CA LYS A 216 -18.49 12.53 -17.87
C LYS A 216 -19.50 12.96 -18.95
N GLN A 217 -20.66 12.28 -19.07
CA GLN A 217 -21.72 12.58 -20.02
C GLN A 217 -23.11 12.37 -19.40
N GLY A 218 -24.10 13.12 -19.87
CA GLY A 218 -25.48 12.96 -19.45
C GLY A 218 -25.79 13.50 -18.06
N THR A 219 -26.87 13.03 -17.50
CA THR A 219 -27.38 13.42 -16.17
C THR A 219 -27.90 12.20 -15.46
N VAL A 220 -27.63 12.09 -14.16
CA VAL A 220 -28.20 11.06 -13.27
C VAL A 220 -29.13 11.72 -12.26
N ARG A 221 -30.30 11.10 -11.99
CA ARG A 221 -31.35 11.62 -11.09
C ARG A 221 -31.75 10.62 -10.03
N VAL A 222 -32.22 11.12 -8.90
CA VAL A 222 -32.85 10.30 -7.87
C VAL A 222 -34.08 9.60 -8.45
N GLY A 223 -34.29 8.31 -8.12
CA GLY A 223 -35.37 7.45 -8.64
C GLY A 223 -35.08 6.86 -10.03
N GLU A 224 -34.01 7.23 -10.70
CA GLU A 224 -33.64 6.68 -12.00
C GLU A 224 -33.05 5.27 -11.87
N LYS A 225 -33.38 4.37 -12.80
CA LYS A 225 -32.76 3.06 -12.92
C LYS A 225 -31.46 3.16 -13.68
N ILE A 226 -30.37 2.81 -13.02
CA ILE A 226 -29.03 2.79 -13.56
C ILE A 226 -28.56 1.35 -13.78
N LYS A 227 -27.63 1.19 -14.71
CA LYS A 227 -26.96 -0.07 -15.03
C LYS A 227 -25.46 0.10 -14.90
N LEU A 228 -24.81 -0.78 -14.18
CA LEU A 228 -23.37 -0.95 -14.15
C LEU A 228 -22.96 -1.70 -15.43
N MET A 229 -22.08 -1.12 -16.25
CA MET A 229 -21.83 -1.66 -17.59
C MET A 229 -21.01 -2.95 -17.57
N ASN A 230 -20.11 -3.11 -16.61
CA ASN A 230 -19.25 -4.28 -16.49
C ASN A 230 -20.00 -5.47 -15.89
N THR A 231 -20.63 -5.29 -14.72
CA THR A 231 -21.37 -6.36 -14.01
C THR A 231 -22.76 -6.58 -14.55
N ARG A 232 -23.28 -5.65 -15.36
CA ARG A 232 -24.66 -5.60 -15.90
C ARG A 232 -25.76 -5.52 -14.83
N ALA A 233 -25.41 -5.31 -13.57
CA ALA A 233 -26.34 -5.16 -12.48
C ALA A 233 -27.15 -3.86 -12.63
N ILE A 234 -28.44 -3.92 -12.29
CA ILE A 234 -29.39 -2.79 -12.40
C ILE A 234 -29.84 -2.41 -11.00
N TYR A 235 -29.77 -1.13 -10.69
CA TYR A 235 -30.18 -0.57 -9.43
C TYR A 235 -30.96 0.72 -9.63
N GLU A 236 -31.76 1.10 -8.62
CA GLU A 236 -32.44 2.38 -8.56
C GLU A 236 -31.67 3.35 -7.68
N VAL A 237 -31.46 4.55 -8.16
CA VAL A 237 -30.76 5.62 -7.42
C VAL A 237 -31.66 6.10 -6.29
N MET A 238 -31.21 5.91 -5.06
CA MET A 238 -31.97 6.32 -3.87
C MET A 238 -31.59 7.71 -3.43
N GLU A 239 -30.32 8.02 -3.43
CA GLU A 239 -29.77 9.29 -3.01
C GLU A 239 -28.58 9.67 -3.89
N LEU A 240 -28.46 10.97 -4.14
CA LEU A 240 -27.33 11.62 -4.80
C LEU A 240 -26.85 12.79 -3.97
N GLY A 241 -25.63 13.16 -4.14
CA GLY A 241 -25.13 14.38 -3.52
C GLY A 241 -23.70 14.72 -3.91
N ILE A 242 -23.25 15.82 -3.36
CA ILE A 242 -21.86 16.27 -3.42
C ILE A 242 -21.25 16.17 -2.06
N LYS A 243 -19.94 15.99 -2.01
CA LYS A 243 -19.17 16.00 -0.77
C LYS A 243 -18.50 17.37 -0.65
N THR A 244 -19.04 18.17 0.24
CA THR A 244 -18.28 19.25 0.89
C THR A 244 -17.66 18.62 2.15
N PRO A 245 -17.04 19.33 3.10
CA PRO A 245 -16.72 18.68 4.37
C PRO A 245 -17.90 17.91 4.98
N LYS A 246 -19.13 18.40 4.71
CA LYS A 246 -20.38 17.68 5.01
C LYS A 246 -21.03 17.24 3.69
N GLU A 247 -21.70 16.10 3.68
CA GLU A 247 -22.47 15.63 2.53
C GLU A 247 -23.69 16.52 2.31
N ILE A 248 -23.90 16.95 1.06
CA ILE A 248 -25.08 17.72 0.64
C ILE A 248 -25.84 16.91 -0.39
N LYS A 249 -27.09 16.58 -0.10
CA LYS A 249 -27.98 15.88 -1.04
C LYS A 249 -28.36 16.77 -2.21
N LYS A 250 -28.46 16.18 -3.39
CA LYS A 250 -28.94 16.79 -4.63
C LYS A 250 -29.98 15.89 -5.28
N ASP A 251 -30.86 16.45 -6.08
CA ASP A 251 -31.84 15.68 -6.85
C ASP A 251 -31.24 15.11 -8.15
N GLN A 252 -30.18 15.74 -8.66
CA GLN A 252 -29.46 15.31 -9.86
C GLN A 252 -27.99 15.74 -9.84
N LEU A 253 -27.17 14.99 -10.57
CA LEU A 253 -25.79 15.37 -10.95
C LEU A 253 -25.72 15.43 -12.47
N VAL A 254 -25.13 16.50 -12.98
CA VAL A 254 -24.97 16.76 -14.41
C VAL A 254 -23.55 16.49 -14.87
N SER A 255 -23.34 16.42 -16.17
CA SER A 255 -22.02 16.19 -16.77
C SER A 255 -20.99 17.25 -16.31
N GLY A 256 -19.80 16.78 -15.96
CA GLY A 256 -18.71 17.56 -15.35
C GLY A 256 -18.73 17.59 -13.82
N GLU A 257 -19.82 17.18 -13.15
CA GLU A 257 -19.88 17.16 -11.69
C GLU A 257 -19.28 15.89 -11.10
N VAL A 258 -18.66 16.06 -9.93
CA VAL A 258 -18.18 14.97 -9.05
C VAL A 258 -19.11 14.89 -7.84
N GLY A 259 -19.53 13.68 -7.49
CA GLY A 259 -20.44 13.49 -6.38
C GLY A 259 -20.50 12.05 -5.90
N TRP A 260 -21.44 11.78 -5.02
CA TRP A 260 -21.70 10.43 -4.49
C TRP A 260 -23.11 9.95 -4.85
N LEU A 261 -23.25 8.63 -4.93
CA LEU A 261 -24.48 7.95 -5.25
C LEU A 261 -24.71 6.75 -4.32
N SER A 262 -25.94 6.60 -3.84
CA SER A 262 -26.43 5.41 -3.14
C SER A 262 -27.59 4.79 -3.92
N ALA A 263 -27.53 3.47 -4.17
CA ALA A 263 -28.52 2.77 -4.99
C ALA A 263 -28.97 1.44 -4.37
N ARG A 264 -28.96 1.30 -3.03
CA ARG A 264 -29.30 0.04 -2.32
C ARG A 264 -28.59 -1.19 -2.89
N ILE A 265 -27.35 -1.04 -3.25
CA ILE A 265 -26.54 -2.14 -3.77
C ILE A 265 -26.36 -3.17 -2.66
N LYS A 266 -26.89 -4.37 -2.87
CA LYS A 266 -26.90 -5.42 -1.84
C LYS A 266 -25.64 -6.24 -1.83
N MET A 267 -25.07 -6.50 -3.00
CA MET A 267 -23.86 -7.31 -3.15
C MET A 267 -22.66 -6.41 -3.43
N VAL A 268 -21.70 -6.49 -2.54
CA VAL A 268 -20.43 -5.78 -2.65
C VAL A 268 -19.72 -6.11 -3.97
N SER A 269 -19.79 -7.36 -4.42
CA SER A 269 -19.19 -7.86 -5.66
C SER A 269 -19.72 -7.22 -6.94
N ASP A 270 -20.91 -6.57 -6.88
CA ASP A 270 -21.51 -5.94 -8.06
C ASP A 270 -20.89 -4.60 -8.40
N VAL A 271 -20.23 -3.94 -7.44
CA VAL A 271 -19.54 -2.67 -7.66
C VAL A 271 -18.06 -2.90 -7.89
N ARG A 272 -17.56 -2.34 -8.96
CA ARG A 272 -16.12 -2.30 -9.23
C ARG A 272 -15.70 -0.87 -9.53
N VAL A 273 -14.66 -0.44 -8.88
CA VAL A 273 -14.03 0.85 -9.20
C VAL A 273 -13.50 0.79 -10.63
N GLY A 274 -13.74 1.84 -11.41
CA GLY A 274 -13.46 1.89 -12.85
C GLY A 274 -14.60 1.42 -13.73
N ASP A 275 -15.73 0.98 -13.14
CA ASP A 275 -16.93 0.68 -13.93
C ASP A 275 -17.66 1.96 -14.37
N THR A 276 -18.42 1.85 -15.43
CA THR A 276 -19.26 2.93 -15.96
C THR A 276 -20.70 2.71 -15.57
N ILE A 277 -21.30 3.73 -14.99
CA ILE A 277 -22.75 3.81 -14.76
C ILE A 277 -23.42 4.42 -15.99
N THR A 278 -24.48 3.76 -16.46
CA THR A 278 -25.35 4.28 -17.52
C THR A 278 -26.82 4.21 -17.13
N SER A 279 -27.66 5.00 -17.81
CA SER A 279 -29.12 4.92 -17.62
C SER A 279 -29.70 3.68 -18.28
N VAL A 280 -30.67 3.03 -17.65
CA VAL A 280 -31.41 1.90 -18.27
C VAL A 280 -32.31 2.39 -19.39
N ALA A 281 -32.88 3.60 -19.27
CA ALA A 281 -33.79 4.17 -20.25
C ALA A 281 -33.07 4.61 -21.55
N LYS A 282 -31.86 5.16 -21.43
CA LYS A 282 -31.04 5.62 -22.56
C LYS A 282 -29.58 5.15 -22.33
N PRO A 283 -29.27 3.86 -22.58
CA PRO A 283 -27.97 3.32 -22.29
C PRO A 283 -26.89 3.84 -23.24
N ALA A 284 -25.70 4.10 -22.71
CA ALA A 284 -24.51 4.37 -23.50
C ALA A 284 -24.06 3.10 -24.24
N GLN A 285 -23.51 3.27 -25.44
CA GLN A 285 -23.07 2.13 -26.27
C GLN A 285 -21.75 1.52 -25.79
N HIS A 286 -20.82 2.36 -25.31
CA HIS A 286 -19.49 1.93 -24.86
C HIS A 286 -19.24 2.40 -23.43
N PRO A 287 -18.56 1.59 -22.61
CA PRO A 287 -18.09 2.03 -21.30
C PRO A 287 -16.97 3.07 -21.46
N LEU A 288 -16.77 3.89 -20.47
CA LEU A 288 -15.58 4.72 -20.34
C LEU A 288 -14.34 3.83 -20.23
N PRO A 289 -13.14 4.30 -20.61
CA PRO A 289 -11.91 3.60 -20.36
C PRO A 289 -11.82 3.27 -18.86
N GLY A 290 -11.75 1.98 -18.54
CA GLY A 290 -11.61 1.52 -17.17
C GLY A 290 -10.15 1.60 -16.73
N TYR A 291 -9.93 1.39 -15.44
CA TYR A 291 -8.57 1.32 -14.88
C TYR A 291 -7.89 0.00 -15.26
N LYS A 292 -6.58 0.07 -15.50
CA LYS A 292 -5.76 -1.13 -15.63
C LYS A 292 -5.80 -1.90 -14.31
N LYS A 293 -6.11 -3.19 -14.37
CA LYS A 293 -6.06 -4.04 -13.18
C LYS A 293 -4.61 -4.14 -12.72
N MET A 294 -4.35 -3.69 -11.50
CA MET A 294 -3.04 -3.89 -10.89
C MET A 294 -2.93 -5.31 -10.38
N ASN A 295 -1.79 -5.93 -10.60
CA ASN A 295 -1.49 -7.24 -10.06
C ASN A 295 -0.79 -7.06 -8.71
N PRO A 296 -1.25 -7.75 -7.65
CA PRO A 296 -0.55 -7.73 -6.38
C PRO A 296 0.90 -8.22 -6.54
N MET A 297 1.79 -7.57 -5.80
CA MET A 297 3.22 -7.87 -5.82
C MET A 297 3.66 -8.63 -4.57
N VAL A 298 2.99 -8.38 -3.44
CA VAL A 298 3.31 -8.94 -2.13
C VAL A 298 2.12 -9.77 -1.64
N PHE A 299 2.39 -10.94 -1.10
CA PHE A 299 1.36 -11.84 -0.60
C PHE A 299 1.69 -12.27 0.82
N CYS A 300 0.70 -12.22 1.72
CA CYS A 300 0.81 -12.85 3.04
C CYS A 300 -0.47 -13.58 3.42
N GLY A 301 -0.37 -14.55 4.31
CA GLY A 301 -1.53 -15.20 4.94
C GLY A 301 -1.97 -14.37 6.15
N LEU A 302 -3.26 -14.08 6.26
CA LEU A 302 -3.89 -13.45 7.41
C LEU A 302 -4.78 -14.46 8.13
N TYR A 303 -4.52 -14.70 9.40
CA TYR A 303 -5.23 -15.68 10.21
C TYR A 303 -5.75 -15.01 11.49
N PRO A 304 -7.02 -15.23 11.88
CA PRO A 304 -7.51 -14.75 13.17
C PRO A 304 -6.87 -15.57 14.30
N ILE A 305 -6.47 -14.91 15.39
CA ILE A 305 -5.94 -15.62 16.59
C ILE A 305 -7.02 -16.54 17.15
N ASP A 306 -8.27 -16.04 17.26
CA ASP A 306 -9.43 -16.87 17.58
C ASP A 306 -10.06 -17.40 16.28
N SER A 307 -9.94 -18.70 16.05
CA SER A 307 -10.49 -19.37 14.87
C SER A 307 -12.01 -19.23 14.70
N ALA A 308 -12.76 -18.95 15.78
CA ALA A 308 -14.20 -18.68 15.72
C ALA A 308 -14.50 -17.39 14.95
N ARG A 309 -13.57 -16.45 14.88
CA ARG A 309 -13.70 -15.16 14.19
C ARG A 309 -13.36 -15.20 12.69
N TYR A 310 -13.16 -16.37 12.11
CA TYR A 310 -12.90 -16.54 10.69
C TYR A 310 -13.97 -15.87 9.78
N LYS A 311 -15.26 -15.98 10.17
CA LYS A 311 -16.36 -15.34 9.42
C LYS A 311 -16.27 -13.82 9.48
N ASP A 312 -15.91 -13.28 10.64
CA ASP A 312 -15.76 -11.83 10.84
C ASP A 312 -14.63 -11.29 9.95
N LEU A 313 -13.51 -12.02 9.88
CA LEU A 313 -12.38 -11.68 9.01
C LEU A 313 -12.81 -11.66 7.54
N LYS A 314 -13.59 -12.65 7.09
CA LYS A 314 -14.11 -12.69 5.72
C LYS A 314 -14.96 -11.45 5.41
N GLU A 315 -15.93 -11.13 6.26
CA GLU A 315 -16.79 -9.96 6.08
C GLU A 315 -16.00 -8.64 6.10
N ALA A 316 -14.98 -8.54 6.95
CA ALA A 316 -14.11 -7.38 7.02
C ALA A 316 -13.30 -7.21 5.72
N LEU A 317 -12.71 -8.29 5.19
CA LEU A 317 -11.99 -8.28 3.91
C LEU A 317 -12.90 -7.90 2.74
N GLU A 318 -14.14 -8.42 2.69
CA GLU A 318 -15.14 -8.04 1.68
C GLU A 318 -15.44 -6.53 1.72
N LYS A 319 -15.59 -5.95 2.91
CA LYS A 319 -15.86 -4.51 3.09
C LYS A 319 -14.64 -3.64 2.75
N ILE A 320 -13.43 -4.08 3.12
CA ILE A 320 -12.21 -3.36 2.77
C ILE A 320 -11.99 -3.39 1.25
N GLN A 321 -12.20 -4.53 0.59
CA GLN A 321 -12.05 -4.67 -0.85
C GLN A 321 -12.96 -3.73 -1.65
N LEU A 322 -14.10 -3.31 -1.11
CA LEU A 322 -14.92 -2.26 -1.70
C LEU A 322 -14.20 -0.92 -1.80
N SER A 323 -13.54 -0.53 -0.70
CA SER A 323 -12.82 0.75 -0.64
C SER A 323 -11.43 0.65 -1.23
N ASP A 324 -10.91 -0.57 -1.39
CA ASP A 324 -9.58 -0.85 -1.90
C ASP A 324 -9.64 -2.02 -2.90
N ALA A 325 -9.89 -1.67 -4.16
CA ALA A 325 -10.02 -2.65 -5.23
C ALA A 325 -8.69 -3.32 -5.63
N SER A 326 -7.57 -2.89 -5.08
CA SER A 326 -6.26 -3.50 -5.27
C SER A 326 -6.04 -4.73 -4.37
N LEU A 327 -6.76 -4.80 -3.24
CA LEU A 327 -6.74 -5.95 -2.35
C LEU A 327 -7.36 -7.18 -3.02
N VAL A 328 -6.58 -8.24 -3.12
CA VAL A 328 -7.04 -9.55 -3.59
C VAL A 328 -6.89 -10.54 -2.45
N TYR A 329 -7.86 -11.41 -2.24
CA TYR A 329 -7.77 -12.45 -1.23
C TYR A 329 -8.42 -13.75 -1.69
N GLU A 330 -7.89 -14.86 -1.21
CA GLU A 330 -8.42 -16.21 -1.42
C GLU A 330 -8.35 -17.04 -0.14
N LEU A 331 -9.13 -18.10 -0.07
CA LEU A 331 -9.14 -18.99 1.09
C LEU A 331 -7.79 -19.70 1.23
N GLU A 332 -7.26 -19.71 2.44
CA GLU A 332 -6.04 -20.43 2.78
C GLU A 332 -6.22 -21.25 4.05
N THR A 333 -5.55 -22.38 4.12
CA THR A 333 -5.52 -23.23 5.30
C THR A 333 -4.07 -23.55 5.65
N SER A 334 -3.69 -23.24 6.88
CA SER A 334 -2.40 -23.62 7.47
C SER A 334 -2.61 -24.78 8.43
N GLN A 335 -1.68 -25.73 8.46
CA GLN A 335 -1.70 -26.82 9.43
C GLN A 335 -1.50 -26.30 10.86
N THR A 336 -0.75 -25.22 11.00
CA THR A 336 -0.42 -24.62 12.30
C THR A 336 -1.44 -23.59 12.76
N LEU A 337 -1.95 -22.73 11.83
CA LEU A 337 -2.79 -21.56 12.16
C LEU A 337 -4.28 -21.78 11.85
N GLY A 338 -4.64 -22.88 11.18
CA GLY A 338 -6.02 -23.19 10.82
C GLY A 338 -6.51 -22.43 9.56
N PHE A 339 -7.76 -21.97 9.59
CA PHE A 339 -8.37 -21.28 8.45
C PHE A 339 -8.05 -19.80 8.46
N GLY A 340 -7.68 -19.27 7.29
CA GLY A 340 -7.35 -17.87 7.05
C GLY A 340 -7.54 -17.49 5.59
N PHE A 341 -6.91 -16.38 5.21
CA PHE A 341 -6.95 -15.86 3.85
C PHE A 341 -5.55 -15.53 3.36
N ARG A 342 -5.24 -15.96 2.14
CA ARG A 342 -4.08 -15.48 1.41
C ARG A 342 -4.43 -14.16 0.76
N CYS A 343 -3.80 -13.09 1.20
CA CYS A 343 -4.05 -11.73 0.73
C CYS A 343 -2.90 -11.25 -0.15
N GLY A 344 -3.24 -10.57 -1.24
CA GLY A 344 -2.30 -9.93 -2.14
C GLY A 344 -2.39 -8.41 -2.05
N PHE A 345 -1.24 -7.75 -1.98
CA PHE A 345 -1.07 -6.32 -1.76
C PHE A 345 -0.16 -5.71 -2.81
N LEU A 346 -0.26 -4.40 -3.03
CA LEU A 346 0.63 -3.68 -3.96
C LEU A 346 2.06 -3.55 -3.42
N GLY A 347 2.21 -3.38 -2.11
CA GLY A 347 3.49 -3.28 -1.43
C GLY A 347 3.38 -3.54 0.07
N LEU A 348 4.46 -3.31 0.82
CA LEU A 348 4.49 -3.54 2.27
C LEU A 348 3.66 -2.52 3.04
N LEU A 349 3.75 -1.25 2.71
CA LEU A 349 2.96 -0.21 3.39
C LEU A 349 1.47 -0.47 3.18
N HIS A 350 1.07 -0.91 1.99
CA HIS A 350 -0.31 -1.31 1.71
C HIS A 350 -0.72 -2.50 2.61
N MET A 351 0.14 -3.51 2.77
CA MET A 351 -0.10 -4.65 3.65
C MET A 351 -0.30 -4.21 5.10
N ASP A 352 0.61 -3.38 5.63
CA ASP A 352 0.56 -2.88 7.00
C ASP A 352 -0.71 -2.07 7.26
N VAL A 353 -1.09 -1.20 6.32
CA VAL A 353 -2.31 -0.40 6.42
C VAL A 353 -3.56 -1.29 6.47
N ILE A 354 -3.65 -2.29 5.60
CA ILE A 354 -4.80 -3.21 5.57
C ILE A 354 -4.87 -4.03 6.85
N GLN A 355 -3.75 -4.54 7.34
CA GLN A 355 -3.70 -5.27 8.61
C GLN A 355 -4.17 -4.39 9.76
N GLU A 356 -3.64 -3.18 9.87
CA GLU A 356 -3.99 -2.25 10.94
C GLU A 356 -5.45 -1.79 10.88
N ARG A 357 -6.01 -1.64 9.67
CA ARG A 357 -7.45 -1.40 9.47
C ARG A 357 -8.30 -2.57 9.96
N LEU A 358 -7.92 -3.81 9.65
CA LEU A 358 -8.62 -5.01 10.13
C LEU A 358 -8.60 -5.09 11.67
N GLU A 359 -7.48 -4.73 12.28
CA GLU A 359 -7.32 -4.74 13.73
C GLU A 359 -8.13 -3.62 14.40
N ARG A 360 -8.07 -2.37 13.90
CA ARG A 360 -8.69 -1.20 14.54
C ARG A 360 -10.16 -0.99 14.17
N GLU A 361 -10.52 -1.09 12.87
CA GLU A 361 -11.89 -0.82 12.40
C GLU A 361 -12.83 -1.98 12.69
N TYR A 362 -12.30 -3.24 12.66
CA TYR A 362 -13.10 -4.46 12.84
C TYR A 362 -12.77 -5.20 14.12
N ASN A 363 -11.85 -4.68 14.94
CA ASN A 363 -11.42 -5.26 16.22
C ASN A 363 -11.02 -6.73 16.08
N LEU A 364 -10.22 -7.06 15.05
CA LEU A 364 -9.73 -8.40 14.77
C LEU A 364 -8.27 -8.49 15.23
N GLU A 365 -7.97 -9.51 16.04
CA GLU A 365 -6.58 -9.86 16.36
C GLU A 365 -6.08 -10.87 15.32
N LEU A 366 -5.01 -10.51 14.60
CA LEU A 366 -4.55 -11.24 13.43
C LEU A 366 -3.10 -11.70 13.56
N ILE A 367 -2.81 -12.85 12.96
CA ILE A 367 -1.45 -13.31 12.68
C ILE A 367 -1.21 -13.14 11.19
N ALA A 368 -0.21 -12.33 10.83
CA ALA A 368 0.29 -12.22 9.46
C ALA A 368 1.50 -13.14 9.28
N THR A 369 1.51 -13.94 8.21
CA THR A 369 2.69 -14.72 7.83
C THR A 369 3.72 -13.86 7.14
N ALA A 370 4.95 -14.36 6.99
CA ALA A 370 5.98 -13.66 6.22
C ALA A 370 5.48 -13.32 4.81
N PRO A 371 5.67 -12.07 4.33
CA PRO A 371 5.32 -11.72 2.98
C PRO A 371 6.16 -12.51 1.98
N SER A 372 5.56 -12.82 0.87
CA SER A 372 6.21 -13.52 -0.25
C SER A 372 5.79 -12.90 -1.57
N VAL A 373 6.55 -13.21 -2.62
CA VAL A 373 6.24 -12.82 -4.00
C VAL A 373 5.73 -14.01 -4.78
N ILE A 374 5.17 -13.79 -5.96
CA ILE A 374 4.78 -14.89 -6.86
C ILE A 374 6.02 -15.44 -7.54
N TYR A 375 6.26 -16.75 -7.40
CA TYR A 375 7.28 -17.48 -8.13
C TYR A 375 6.65 -18.25 -9.29
N ARG A 376 7.34 -18.29 -10.43
CA ARG A 376 6.99 -19.20 -11.54
C ARG A 376 7.86 -20.44 -11.45
N VAL A 377 7.21 -21.57 -11.26
CA VAL A 377 7.89 -22.87 -11.13
C VAL A 377 7.60 -23.72 -12.37
N TYR A 378 8.66 -24.06 -13.09
CA TYR A 378 8.59 -24.95 -14.25
C TYR A 378 8.86 -26.36 -13.79
N LEU A 379 7.91 -27.22 -14.02
CA LEU A 379 8.02 -28.64 -13.69
C LEU A 379 8.76 -29.43 -14.78
N THR A 380 9.24 -30.61 -14.42
CA THR A 380 9.91 -31.54 -15.36
C THR A 380 8.99 -31.99 -16.49
N ASN A 381 7.66 -31.95 -16.31
CA ASN A 381 6.65 -32.23 -17.35
C ASN A 381 6.38 -31.01 -18.27
N LYS A 382 7.18 -29.93 -18.16
CA LYS A 382 7.04 -28.64 -18.90
C LYS A 382 5.83 -27.80 -18.52
N GLU A 383 5.08 -28.16 -17.50
CA GLU A 383 4.00 -27.33 -16.95
C GLU A 383 4.60 -26.19 -16.14
N MET A 384 4.00 -25.00 -16.23
CA MET A 384 4.34 -23.84 -15.44
C MET A 384 3.24 -23.59 -14.42
N ILE A 385 3.62 -23.51 -13.15
CA ILE A 385 2.73 -23.18 -12.04
C ILE A 385 3.20 -21.88 -11.37
N SER A 386 2.25 -21.04 -10.98
CA SER A 386 2.53 -19.84 -10.18
C SER A 386 2.32 -20.16 -8.70
N ILE A 387 3.29 -19.84 -7.87
CA ILE A 387 3.29 -20.12 -6.44
C ILE A 387 3.52 -18.83 -5.68
N ASP A 388 2.58 -18.48 -4.85
CA ASP A 388 2.60 -17.33 -3.93
C ASP A 388 2.93 -17.73 -2.49
N ASN A 389 2.66 -19.00 -2.12
CA ASN A 389 2.92 -19.55 -0.80
C ASN A 389 4.07 -20.56 -0.83
N PRO A 390 5.16 -20.33 -0.05
CA PRO A 390 6.29 -21.26 0.01
C PRO A 390 5.91 -22.70 0.38
N SER A 391 4.85 -22.92 1.17
CA SER A 391 4.42 -24.26 1.58
C SER A 391 3.86 -25.09 0.42
N LYS A 392 3.37 -24.44 -0.64
CA LYS A 392 2.84 -25.07 -1.87
C LYS A 392 3.94 -25.47 -2.87
N LEU A 393 5.23 -25.19 -2.57
CA LEU A 393 6.32 -25.51 -3.49
C LEU A 393 6.44 -27.04 -3.68
N PRO A 394 6.44 -27.55 -4.93
CA PRO A 394 6.59 -28.97 -5.20
C PRO A 394 7.93 -29.54 -4.73
N ALA A 395 8.01 -30.86 -4.61
CA ALA A 395 9.26 -31.52 -4.31
C ALA A 395 10.33 -31.21 -5.38
N VAL A 396 11.57 -30.98 -4.95
CA VAL A 396 12.68 -30.49 -5.79
C VAL A 396 12.89 -31.37 -7.05
N GLN A 397 12.66 -32.70 -6.94
CA GLN A 397 12.80 -33.64 -8.07
C GLN A 397 11.81 -33.36 -9.21
N LYS A 398 10.70 -32.70 -8.94
CA LYS A 398 9.69 -32.31 -9.94
C LYS A 398 9.93 -30.92 -10.53
N ILE A 399 10.88 -30.16 -10.00
CA ILE A 399 11.17 -28.80 -10.42
C ILE A 399 12.31 -28.81 -11.43
N SER A 400 12.09 -28.22 -12.59
CA SER A 400 13.11 -27.97 -13.60
C SER A 400 13.84 -26.66 -13.35
N ARG A 401 13.08 -25.57 -13.11
CA ARG A 401 13.61 -24.25 -12.78
C ARG A 401 12.58 -23.43 -12.00
N ILE A 402 13.06 -22.46 -11.23
CA ILE A 402 12.25 -21.47 -10.53
C ILE A 402 12.62 -20.08 -11.06
N GLU A 403 11.62 -19.28 -11.36
CA GLU A 403 11.78 -17.88 -11.73
C GLU A 403 11.19 -16.98 -10.65
N GLU A 404 11.92 -15.93 -10.30
CA GLU A 404 11.47 -14.89 -9.38
C GLU A 404 11.19 -13.57 -10.10
N PRO A 405 10.28 -12.72 -9.57
CA PRO A 405 9.99 -11.42 -10.16
C PRO A 405 11.17 -10.46 -9.94
N PHE A 406 11.53 -9.73 -10.99
CA PHE A 406 12.52 -8.67 -10.98
C PHE A 406 11.87 -7.33 -11.19
N VAL A 407 12.44 -6.32 -10.55
CA VAL A 407 12.04 -4.93 -10.69
C VAL A 407 13.23 -4.06 -11.05
N LYS A 408 12.96 -3.00 -11.79
CA LYS A 408 13.88 -1.90 -12.03
C LYS A 408 13.67 -0.88 -10.92
N THR A 409 14.66 -0.68 -10.07
CA THR A 409 14.63 0.30 -8.99
C THR A 409 15.28 1.60 -9.44
N THR A 410 14.64 2.72 -9.11
CA THR A 410 15.12 4.07 -9.32
C THR A 410 15.31 4.73 -7.96
N ILE A 411 16.56 4.96 -7.58
CA ILE A 411 16.92 5.55 -6.28
C ILE A 411 17.48 6.94 -6.53
N MET A 412 16.79 7.97 -6.04
CA MET A 412 17.31 9.34 -6.04
C MET A 412 18.01 9.62 -4.71
N THR A 413 19.24 10.12 -4.76
CA THR A 413 20.05 10.31 -3.55
C THR A 413 21.10 11.41 -3.73
N PRO A 414 21.49 12.12 -2.64
CA PRO A 414 22.68 12.95 -2.65
C PRO A 414 23.95 12.13 -2.91
N GLU A 415 24.91 12.72 -3.63
CA GLU A 415 26.16 12.07 -4.06
C GLU A 415 26.92 11.37 -2.92
N LYS A 416 26.95 11.98 -1.75
CA LYS A 416 27.67 11.45 -0.56
C LYS A 416 27.19 10.06 -0.08
N TYR A 417 25.97 9.62 -0.47
CA TYR A 417 25.42 8.32 -0.04
C TYR A 417 25.53 7.24 -1.13
N ILE A 418 25.95 7.57 -2.35
CA ILE A 418 25.98 6.64 -3.49
C ILE A 418 26.74 5.36 -3.15
N GLY A 419 27.95 5.46 -2.61
CA GLY A 419 28.77 4.28 -2.31
C GLY A 419 28.09 3.30 -1.37
N ALA A 420 27.50 3.79 -0.27
CA ALA A 420 26.80 2.96 0.70
C ALA A 420 25.50 2.34 0.14
N LEU A 421 24.79 3.09 -0.72
CA LEU A 421 23.58 2.59 -1.37
C LEU A 421 23.89 1.58 -2.48
N MET A 422 24.99 1.75 -3.21
CA MET A 422 25.46 0.75 -4.17
C MET A 422 25.82 -0.57 -3.47
N GLU A 423 26.50 -0.50 -2.33
CA GLU A 423 26.80 -1.67 -1.49
C GLU A 423 25.52 -2.35 -0.99
N LEU A 424 24.54 -1.58 -0.53
CA LEU A 424 23.22 -2.12 -0.14
C LEU A 424 22.56 -2.88 -1.30
N CYS A 425 22.49 -2.26 -2.49
CA CYS A 425 21.90 -2.89 -3.67
C CYS A 425 22.64 -4.17 -4.07
N GLN A 426 23.96 -4.18 -4.05
CA GLN A 426 24.78 -5.37 -4.37
C GLN A 426 24.54 -6.50 -3.34
N ASN A 427 24.51 -6.18 -2.05
CA ASN A 427 24.20 -7.15 -0.99
C ASN A 427 22.80 -7.76 -1.12
N LYS A 428 21.87 -7.05 -1.74
CA LYS A 428 20.50 -7.50 -2.06
C LYS A 428 20.37 -8.04 -3.49
N ARG A 429 21.43 -8.58 -4.07
CA ARG A 429 21.50 -9.22 -5.41
C ARG A 429 21.12 -8.29 -6.57
N GLY A 430 21.29 -6.98 -6.37
CA GLY A 430 21.02 -5.99 -7.39
C GLY A 430 22.08 -5.98 -8.48
N THR A 431 21.64 -5.85 -9.72
CA THR A 431 22.51 -5.64 -10.88
C THR A 431 22.50 -4.16 -11.25
N TYR A 432 23.65 -3.52 -11.23
CA TYR A 432 23.79 -2.12 -11.62
C TYR A 432 23.39 -1.91 -13.08
N VAL A 433 22.62 -0.87 -13.35
CA VAL A 433 22.18 -0.47 -14.69
C VAL A 433 22.80 0.86 -15.08
N ASN A 434 22.52 1.92 -14.32
CA ASN A 434 22.91 3.28 -14.68
C ASN A 434 23.07 4.18 -13.46
N LEU A 435 23.86 5.27 -13.63
CA LEU A 435 23.98 6.40 -12.71
C LEU A 435 23.82 7.68 -13.52
N GLU A 436 22.77 8.42 -13.28
CA GLU A 436 22.45 9.68 -13.96
C GLU A 436 22.66 10.86 -13.01
N TYR A 437 23.11 11.97 -13.57
CA TYR A 437 23.32 13.23 -12.86
C TYR A 437 22.05 14.07 -13.00
N ILE A 438 21.43 14.43 -11.88
CA ILE A 438 20.29 15.36 -11.88
C ILE A 438 20.79 16.79 -11.82
N ASP A 439 21.64 17.06 -10.82
CA ASP A 439 22.28 18.34 -10.57
C ASP A 439 23.67 18.11 -9.94
N ASP A 440 24.33 19.16 -9.47
CA ASP A 440 25.68 19.08 -8.87
C ASP A 440 25.71 18.24 -7.56
N THR A 441 24.55 18.02 -6.93
CA THR A 441 24.47 17.40 -5.59
C THR A 441 23.74 16.07 -5.56
N ARG A 442 22.87 15.78 -6.55
CA ARG A 442 21.99 14.61 -6.55
C ARG A 442 22.13 13.74 -7.79
N ARG A 443 21.91 12.47 -7.60
CA ARG A 443 22.07 11.41 -8.60
C ARG A 443 20.86 10.49 -8.61
N ILE A 444 20.59 9.91 -9.77
CA ILE A 444 19.68 8.78 -9.94
C ILE A 444 20.51 7.51 -10.11
N LEU A 445 20.31 6.58 -9.20
CA LEU A 445 20.94 5.27 -9.23
C LEU A 445 19.91 4.24 -9.66
N THR A 446 20.15 3.54 -10.77
CA THR A 446 19.24 2.53 -11.32
C THR A 446 19.85 1.14 -11.16
N TYR A 447 19.05 0.24 -10.56
CA TYR A 447 19.37 -1.18 -10.40
C TYR A 447 18.24 -2.07 -10.89
N GLU A 448 18.55 -3.28 -11.32
CA GLU A 448 17.60 -4.37 -11.47
C GLU A 448 17.77 -5.33 -10.29
N MET A 449 16.67 -5.57 -9.55
CA MET A 449 16.74 -6.32 -8.30
C MET A 449 15.60 -7.35 -8.23
N PRO A 450 15.81 -8.48 -7.53
CA PRO A 450 14.70 -9.35 -7.19
C PRO A 450 13.73 -8.66 -6.25
N LEU A 451 12.43 -8.68 -6.56
CA LEU A 451 11.40 -8.04 -5.75
C LEU A 451 11.40 -8.55 -4.31
N ASN A 452 11.66 -9.84 -4.11
CA ASN A 452 11.71 -10.44 -2.77
C ASN A 452 12.76 -9.81 -1.84
N GLU A 453 13.87 -9.30 -2.38
CA GLU A 453 14.91 -8.62 -1.57
C GLU A 453 14.51 -7.20 -1.17
N ILE A 454 13.57 -6.58 -1.91
CA ILE A 454 13.04 -5.24 -1.59
C ILE A 454 11.95 -5.33 -0.53
N VAL A 455 11.11 -6.37 -0.61
CA VAL A 455 9.94 -6.57 0.24
C VAL A 455 10.28 -6.68 1.73
N PHE A 456 11.48 -7.13 2.13
CA PHE A 456 11.78 -7.34 3.54
C PHE A 456 12.21 -6.05 4.28
N ASP A 457 13.40 -5.56 4.06
CA ASP A 457 14.01 -4.49 4.88
C ASP A 457 14.71 -3.39 4.05
N PHE A 458 14.65 -3.51 2.73
CA PHE A 458 15.42 -2.63 1.83
C PHE A 458 15.08 -1.15 2.00
N PHE A 459 13.80 -0.81 2.12
CA PHE A 459 13.36 0.57 2.23
C PHE A 459 13.81 1.22 3.55
N ASP A 460 13.71 0.49 4.65
CA ASP A 460 14.14 0.97 5.98
C ASP A 460 15.66 1.18 6.02
N ARG A 461 16.43 0.25 5.44
CA ARG A 461 17.89 0.37 5.31
C ARG A 461 18.28 1.52 4.40
N LEU A 462 17.59 1.69 3.26
CA LEU A 462 17.82 2.80 2.36
C LEU A 462 17.64 4.13 3.07
N LYS A 463 16.53 4.29 3.80
CA LYS A 463 16.27 5.50 4.61
C LYS A 463 17.30 5.69 5.72
N SER A 464 17.64 4.63 6.45
CA SER A 464 18.64 4.70 7.53
C SER A 464 20.00 5.13 7.01
N ILE A 465 20.53 4.51 5.95
CA ILE A 465 21.82 4.82 5.33
C ILE A 465 21.85 6.25 4.81
N SER A 466 20.80 6.67 4.15
CA SER A 466 20.69 8.01 3.56
C SER A 466 20.22 9.08 4.54
N LYS A 467 19.96 8.75 5.80
CA LYS A 467 19.35 9.65 6.81
C LYS A 467 18.04 10.29 6.33
N GLY A 468 17.25 9.52 5.58
CA GLY A 468 15.98 9.96 5.01
C GLY A 468 16.06 10.73 3.69
N TYR A 469 17.26 10.98 3.16
CA TYR A 469 17.46 11.75 1.93
C TYR A 469 17.35 10.95 0.63
N ALA A 470 17.26 9.63 0.67
CA ALA A 470 17.05 8.83 -0.53
C ALA A 470 15.58 8.47 -0.69
N SER A 471 15.09 8.62 -1.91
CA SER A 471 13.78 8.11 -2.34
C SER A 471 13.94 6.91 -3.24
N LEU A 472 12.95 6.03 -3.21
CA LEU A 472 12.89 4.79 -3.97
C LEU A 472 11.59 4.73 -4.75
N ASP A 473 11.70 4.36 -6.01
CA ASP A 473 10.61 3.89 -6.85
C ASP A 473 11.02 2.62 -7.56
N TYR A 474 10.06 1.78 -7.96
CA TYR A 474 10.36 0.53 -8.66
C TYR A 474 9.25 0.11 -9.62
N ASP A 475 9.67 -0.42 -10.78
CA ASP A 475 8.81 -0.94 -11.83
C ASP A 475 9.05 -2.42 -12.07
N PHE A 476 7.98 -3.19 -12.23
CA PHE A 476 8.10 -4.60 -12.56
C PHE A 476 8.59 -4.81 -14.00
N ILE A 477 9.70 -5.57 -14.16
CA ILE A 477 10.33 -5.82 -15.46
C ILE A 477 10.25 -7.28 -15.94
N GLY A 478 9.67 -8.17 -15.16
CA GLY A 478 9.47 -9.56 -15.56
C GLY A 478 10.02 -10.60 -14.59
N TYR A 479 10.10 -11.83 -15.04
CA TYR A 479 10.59 -12.97 -14.26
C TYR A 479 11.93 -13.44 -14.79
N ARG A 480 12.85 -13.82 -13.87
CA ARG A 480 14.15 -14.38 -14.24
C ARG A 480 14.43 -15.66 -13.45
N PRO A 481 15.07 -16.67 -14.10
CA PRO A 481 15.45 -17.89 -13.43
C PRO A 481 16.54 -17.64 -12.39
N ASN A 482 16.41 -18.26 -11.21
CA ASN A 482 17.41 -18.17 -10.17
C ASN A 482 17.48 -19.45 -9.32
N LYS A 483 18.57 -19.60 -8.54
CA LYS A 483 18.81 -20.76 -7.67
C LYS A 483 18.08 -20.58 -6.33
N LEU A 484 16.79 -20.78 -6.34
CA LEU A 484 15.93 -20.63 -5.18
C LEU A 484 15.66 -21.95 -4.51
N VAL A 485 15.58 -21.94 -3.19
CA VAL A 485 15.29 -23.10 -2.36
C VAL A 485 14.25 -22.74 -1.30
N LYS A 486 13.39 -23.71 -0.97
CA LYS A 486 12.49 -23.62 0.17
C LYS A 486 13.26 -23.90 1.45
N MET A 487 13.19 -23.00 2.41
CA MET A 487 13.71 -23.18 3.76
C MET A 487 12.55 -23.35 4.73
N ASP A 488 12.47 -24.52 5.36
CA ASP A 488 11.48 -24.83 6.37
C ASP A 488 12.05 -24.60 7.77
N ILE A 489 11.24 -24.03 8.67
CA ILE A 489 11.58 -23.87 10.08
C ILE A 489 10.86 -24.97 10.87
N LEU A 490 11.63 -25.68 11.67
CA LEU A 490 11.11 -26.73 12.55
C LEU A 490 11.26 -26.31 14.01
N LEU A 491 10.18 -26.46 14.76
CA LEU A 491 10.16 -26.35 16.22
C LEU A 491 9.83 -27.72 16.79
N ASN A 492 10.68 -28.19 17.69
CA ASN A 492 10.55 -29.53 18.28
C ASN A 492 10.46 -30.67 17.22
N ASN A 493 11.14 -30.51 16.07
CA ASN A 493 11.12 -31.37 14.87
C ASN A 493 9.80 -31.35 14.05
N GLU A 494 8.86 -30.47 14.34
CA GLU A 494 7.65 -30.26 13.56
C GLU A 494 7.82 -29.02 12.68
N ILE A 495 7.45 -29.12 11.41
CA ILE A 495 7.52 -28.01 10.45
C ILE A 495 6.43 -27.00 10.79
N ILE A 496 6.81 -25.74 10.90
CA ILE A 496 5.88 -24.63 11.03
C ILE A 496 5.73 -24.03 9.62
N ASP A 497 4.67 -24.40 8.93
CA ASP A 497 4.40 -24.01 7.53
C ASP A 497 4.31 -22.48 7.34
N ALA A 498 3.78 -21.77 8.34
CA ALA A 498 3.67 -20.32 8.33
C ALA A 498 5.03 -19.58 8.45
N LEU A 499 6.11 -20.27 8.86
CA LEU A 499 7.48 -19.72 8.92
C LEU A 499 8.35 -20.17 7.74
N SER A 500 7.81 -20.95 6.80
CA SER A 500 8.54 -21.38 5.62
C SER A 500 8.74 -20.22 4.64
N ILE A 501 9.97 -20.07 4.11
CA ILE A 501 10.32 -19.00 3.16
C ILE A 501 11.07 -19.57 1.94
N VAL A 502 11.01 -18.83 0.82
CA VAL A 502 11.84 -19.10 -0.36
C VAL A 502 13.03 -18.15 -0.33
N VAL A 503 14.23 -18.70 -0.41
CA VAL A 503 15.48 -17.94 -0.33
C VAL A 503 16.46 -18.36 -1.43
N HIS A 504 17.37 -17.48 -1.80
CA HIS A 504 18.47 -17.84 -2.69
C HIS A 504 19.43 -18.81 -1.98
N CYS A 505 19.92 -19.81 -2.66
CA CYS A 505 20.72 -20.90 -2.05
C CYS A 505 21.99 -20.37 -1.36
N ASP A 506 22.64 -19.34 -1.89
CA ASP A 506 23.87 -18.79 -1.34
C ASP A 506 23.66 -18.04 -0.01
N PHE A 507 22.47 -17.50 0.22
CA PHE A 507 22.11 -16.77 1.45
C PHE A 507 21.35 -17.64 2.45
N ALA A 508 20.95 -18.86 2.08
CA ALA A 508 20.07 -19.70 2.88
C ALA A 508 20.66 -20.05 4.27
N TYR A 509 21.97 -20.34 4.35
CA TYR A 509 22.62 -20.63 5.62
C TYR A 509 22.64 -19.42 6.57
N GLY A 510 23.02 -18.25 6.06
CA GLY A 510 23.07 -17.00 6.85
C GLY A 510 21.71 -16.63 7.39
N ARG A 511 20.69 -16.59 6.53
CA ARG A 511 19.30 -16.32 6.91
C ARG A 511 18.74 -17.36 7.89
N GLY A 512 18.99 -18.64 7.64
CA GLY A 512 18.54 -19.72 8.53
C GLY A 512 19.15 -19.62 9.92
N LYS A 513 20.45 -19.27 10.02
CA LYS A 513 21.13 -19.06 11.30
C LYS A 513 20.58 -17.85 12.05
N ALA A 514 20.42 -16.72 11.37
CA ALA A 514 19.87 -15.48 11.95
C ALA A 514 18.43 -15.70 12.45
N LEU A 515 17.58 -16.35 11.65
CA LEU A 515 16.21 -16.66 12.02
C LEU A 515 16.12 -17.59 13.23
N CYS A 516 16.91 -18.66 13.27
CA CYS A 516 16.94 -19.57 14.42
C CYS A 516 17.39 -18.84 15.71
N ALA A 517 18.37 -17.93 15.61
CA ALA A 517 18.83 -17.13 16.74
C ALA A 517 17.73 -16.18 17.24
N LYS A 518 17.06 -15.47 16.35
CA LYS A 518 15.98 -14.54 16.70
C LYS A 518 14.75 -15.25 17.27
N LEU A 519 14.34 -16.38 16.70
CA LEU A 519 13.26 -17.21 17.25
C LEU A 519 13.58 -17.74 18.66
N LYS A 520 14.86 -18.06 18.95
CA LYS A 520 15.30 -18.46 20.29
C LYS A 520 15.10 -17.36 21.34
N GLU A 521 15.23 -16.12 20.98
CA GLU A 521 15.04 -14.97 21.87
C GLU A 521 13.54 -14.72 22.15
N ILE A 522 12.71 -14.91 21.13
CA ILE A 522 11.28 -14.58 21.16
C ILE A 522 10.45 -15.71 21.80
N ILE A 523 10.76 -16.97 21.44
CA ILE A 523 9.96 -18.10 21.93
C ILE A 523 10.26 -18.34 23.42
N PRO A 524 9.24 -18.35 24.29
CA PRO A 524 9.43 -18.49 25.72
C PRO A 524 9.98 -19.86 26.12
N HIS A 525 10.76 -19.89 27.17
CA HIS A 525 11.29 -21.13 27.73
C HIS A 525 10.18 -22.08 28.18
N GLN A 526 10.23 -23.31 27.68
CA GLN A 526 9.30 -24.39 28.02
C GLN A 526 9.86 -25.30 29.12
N ASN A 527 9.03 -26.19 29.68
CA ASN A 527 9.47 -27.21 30.66
C ASN A 527 10.38 -28.28 30.03
N PHE A 528 10.51 -28.31 28.70
CA PHE A 528 11.39 -29.20 27.94
C PHE A 528 12.26 -28.39 26.99
N GLU A 529 13.29 -29.02 26.45
CA GLU A 529 14.18 -28.41 25.47
C GLU A 529 13.48 -28.35 24.11
N VAL A 530 13.45 -27.15 23.50
CA VAL A 530 12.88 -26.93 22.18
C VAL A 530 14.02 -26.69 21.19
N PRO A 531 14.32 -27.63 20.28
CA PRO A 531 15.21 -27.39 19.16
C PRO A 531 14.49 -26.55 18.10
N ILE A 532 15.15 -25.48 17.66
CA ILE A 532 14.77 -24.66 16.52
C ILE A 532 15.72 -25.04 15.40
N GLN A 533 15.20 -25.39 14.23
CA GLN A 533 16.02 -25.87 13.12
C GLN A 533 15.56 -25.22 11.83
N ALA A 534 16.51 -24.75 11.01
CA ALA A 534 16.25 -24.38 9.62
C ALA A 534 16.69 -25.55 8.73
N SER A 535 15.84 -25.98 7.83
CA SER A 535 16.13 -27.11 6.93
C SER A 535 15.81 -26.79 5.47
N ILE A 536 16.60 -27.36 4.56
CA ILE A 536 16.38 -27.37 3.12
C ILE A 536 16.34 -28.81 2.66
N ASN A 537 15.27 -29.21 1.99
CA ASN A 537 15.09 -30.60 1.51
C ASN A 537 15.30 -31.63 2.63
N HIS A 538 14.74 -31.39 3.82
CA HIS A 538 14.87 -32.20 5.02
C HIS A 538 16.28 -32.26 5.63
N LYS A 539 17.27 -31.52 5.07
CA LYS A 539 18.60 -31.41 5.63
C LYS A 539 18.69 -30.16 6.50
N VAL A 540 18.97 -30.34 7.79
CA VAL A 540 19.17 -29.24 8.73
C VAL A 540 20.45 -28.46 8.35
N ILE A 541 20.31 -27.17 8.11
CA ILE A 541 21.41 -26.25 7.78
C ILE A 541 21.81 -25.37 8.97
N ALA A 542 20.86 -25.01 9.85
CA ALA A 542 21.14 -24.26 11.05
C ALA A 542 20.29 -24.79 12.21
N ARG A 543 20.80 -24.67 13.43
CA ARG A 543 20.11 -25.15 14.64
C ARG A 543 20.46 -24.28 15.82
N GLU A 544 19.41 -23.95 16.61
CA GLU A 544 19.51 -23.38 17.95
C GLU A 544 18.64 -24.19 18.92
N ASN A 545 18.92 -24.07 20.21
CA ASN A 545 18.15 -24.79 21.23
C ASN A 545 17.70 -23.82 22.33
N ILE A 546 16.40 -23.84 22.65
CA ILE A 546 15.85 -23.21 23.85
C ILE A 546 15.99 -24.19 25.00
N LYS A 547 16.74 -23.82 26.02
CA LYS A 547 16.96 -24.68 27.20
C LYS A 547 15.67 -24.82 28.01
N ALA A 548 15.39 -26.03 28.49
CA ALA A 548 14.27 -26.28 29.39
C ALA A 548 14.37 -25.47 30.70
N MET A 549 13.24 -24.96 31.18
CA MET A 549 13.17 -24.39 32.52
C MET A 549 13.66 -25.42 33.55
N ARG A 550 14.62 -25.02 34.39
CA ARG A 550 15.17 -25.89 35.43
C ARG A 550 14.50 -25.60 36.78
N LYS A 551 13.73 -26.56 37.29
CA LYS A 551 13.35 -26.58 38.69
C LYS A 551 14.47 -27.26 39.48
N ASN A 552 14.99 -26.62 40.52
CA ASN A 552 16.00 -27.21 41.36
C ASN A 552 15.36 -28.30 42.25
N VAL A 553 15.29 -29.52 41.71
CA VAL A 553 14.70 -30.68 42.46
C VAL A 553 15.58 -31.16 43.61
N LEU A 554 16.84 -30.68 43.65
CA LEU A 554 17.79 -31.03 44.71
C LEU A 554 17.75 -30.07 45.89
N ALA A 555 17.07 -28.92 45.80
CA ALA A 555 17.00 -27.91 46.86
C ALA A 555 16.45 -28.44 48.19
N LYS A 556 15.63 -29.49 48.15
CA LYS A 556 15.04 -30.13 49.33
C LYS A 556 15.82 -31.39 49.78
N CYS A 557 16.97 -31.70 49.15
CA CYS A 557 17.78 -32.86 49.55
C CYS A 557 18.83 -32.42 50.54
N TYR A 558 18.55 -32.60 51.81
CA TYR A 558 19.52 -32.47 52.93
C TYR A 558 20.42 -33.67 52.95
N GLY A 559 21.76 -33.48 53.05
CA GLY A 559 22.75 -34.53 53.23
C GLY A 559 23.35 -35.13 51.96
N GLY A 560 24.34 -35.99 52.12
CA GLY A 560 25.20 -36.58 51.11
C GLY A 560 24.63 -37.75 50.29
N ASP A 561 23.31 -38.01 50.31
CA ASP A 561 22.71 -39.16 49.61
C ASP A 561 22.77 -38.97 48.08
N ILE A 562 23.86 -39.42 47.49
CA ILE A 562 24.17 -39.37 46.06
C ILE A 562 23.15 -40.19 45.25
N THR A 563 22.67 -41.32 45.80
CA THR A 563 21.73 -42.22 45.12
C THR A 563 20.37 -41.57 44.95
N ARG A 564 19.88 -40.92 46.00
CA ARG A 564 18.61 -40.17 45.94
C ARG A 564 18.68 -38.98 45.00
N LYS A 565 19.81 -38.25 44.97
CA LYS A 565 20.06 -37.14 44.04
C LYS A 565 20.04 -37.63 42.59
N LYS A 566 20.72 -38.71 42.24
CA LYS A 566 20.71 -39.34 40.92
C LYS A 566 19.30 -39.76 40.50
N LYS A 567 18.55 -40.43 41.36
CA LYS A 567 17.18 -40.91 41.09
C LYS A 567 16.20 -39.76 40.84
N LEU A 568 16.33 -38.62 41.55
CA LEU A 568 15.53 -37.43 41.33
C LEU A 568 15.86 -36.76 40.01
N LEU A 569 17.13 -36.68 39.61
CA LEU A 569 17.58 -36.15 38.34
C LEU A 569 17.11 -37.03 37.17
N GLU A 570 17.17 -38.37 37.33
CA GLU A 570 16.65 -39.30 36.31
C GLU A 570 15.14 -39.16 36.11
N LYS A 571 14.35 -39.10 37.21
CA LYS A 571 12.91 -38.84 37.14
C LYS A 571 12.59 -37.50 36.47
N GLN A 572 13.37 -36.46 36.75
CA GLN A 572 13.21 -35.17 36.08
C GLN A 572 13.51 -35.27 34.58
N LYS A 573 14.56 -36.00 34.20
CA LYS A 573 14.94 -36.25 32.81
C LYS A 573 13.85 -37.03 32.05
N GLU A 574 13.31 -38.09 32.66
CA GLU A 574 12.19 -38.85 32.09
C GLU A 574 10.92 -38.03 31.97
N GLY A 575 10.56 -37.25 32.99
CA GLY A 575 9.42 -36.35 32.97
C GLY A 575 9.52 -35.32 31.83
N LYS A 576 10.71 -34.72 31.66
CA LYS A 576 10.96 -33.79 30.52
C LYS A 576 10.89 -34.48 29.18
N LYS A 577 11.37 -35.73 29.05
CA LYS A 577 11.27 -36.51 27.81
C LYS A 577 9.81 -36.82 27.46
N ARG A 578 8.96 -37.15 28.44
CA ARG A 578 7.52 -37.35 28.24
C ARG A 578 6.81 -36.04 27.85
N MET A 579 7.12 -34.92 28.53
CA MET A 579 6.56 -33.62 28.19
C MET A 579 6.95 -33.19 26.79
N LYS A 580 8.18 -33.45 26.33
CA LYS A 580 8.64 -33.16 24.97
C LYS A 580 7.88 -33.97 23.92
N ALA A 581 7.45 -35.18 24.20
CA ALA A 581 6.72 -36.04 23.26
C ALA A 581 5.24 -35.66 23.13
N ILE A 582 4.67 -34.92 24.10
CA ILE A 582 3.23 -34.61 24.18
C ILE A 582 2.99 -33.09 24.01
N GLY A 583 4.00 -32.26 24.35
CA GLY A 583 3.84 -30.81 24.38
C GLY A 583 3.92 -30.17 22.98
N SER A 584 2.89 -29.48 22.60
CA SER A 584 2.96 -28.51 21.50
C SER A 584 3.73 -27.27 21.95
N VAL A 585 4.52 -26.69 21.07
CA VAL A 585 5.22 -25.40 21.29
C VAL A 585 4.31 -24.28 20.85
N GLU A 586 3.91 -23.44 21.79
CA GLU A 586 3.14 -22.25 21.48
C GLU A 586 4.07 -21.20 20.82
N VAL A 587 3.72 -20.77 19.62
CA VAL A 587 4.51 -19.80 18.83
C VAL A 587 3.86 -18.44 19.03
N PRO A 588 4.53 -17.48 19.70
CA PRO A 588 3.98 -16.14 19.87
C PRO A 588 3.91 -15.39 18.53
N GLN A 589 3.04 -14.40 18.45
CA GLN A 589 2.81 -13.59 17.23
C GLN A 589 4.10 -12.92 16.74
N GLU A 590 4.93 -12.44 17.67
CA GLU A 590 6.20 -11.79 17.38
C GLU A 590 7.18 -12.70 16.61
N ALA A 591 7.04 -14.01 16.72
CA ALA A 591 7.87 -14.97 15.98
C ALA A 591 7.61 -14.93 14.48
N PHE A 592 6.38 -14.65 14.05
CA PHE A 592 6.03 -14.51 12.63
C PHE A 592 6.53 -13.18 12.06
N VAL A 593 6.52 -12.12 12.87
CA VAL A 593 7.08 -10.80 12.50
C VAL A 593 8.61 -10.84 12.47
N ALA A 594 9.25 -11.67 13.29
CA ALA A 594 10.70 -11.80 13.34
C ALA A 594 11.33 -12.27 12.02
N VAL A 595 10.57 -12.99 11.19
CA VAL A 595 11.02 -13.40 9.85
C VAL A 595 11.24 -12.18 8.94
N LEU A 596 10.55 -11.06 9.21
CA LEU A 596 10.62 -9.82 8.44
C LEU A 596 11.86 -8.97 8.78
N LYS A 597 12.38 -9.09 10.01
CA LYS A 597 13.44 -8.24 10.57
C LYS A 597 14.70 -9.05 10.89
N LEU A 598 15.19 -9.81 9.89
CA LEU A 598 16.31 -10.75 10.10
C LEU A 598 17.69 -10.10 10.11
N ASP A 599 17.81 -8.86 9.67
CA ASP A 599 19.09 -8.24 9.38
C ASP A 599 19.41 -7.02 10.28
N ASP A 600 18.81 -6.92 11.45
CA ASP A 600 19.19 -5.95 12.50
C ASP A 600 20.39 -6.41 13.29
#